data_cc04c818b02a9b9cc831a36c5c78dc05
#
_entry.id   cc04c818b02a9b9cc831a36c5c78dc05
#
_cell.length_a   1.000
_cell.length_b   1.000
_cell.length_c   1.000
_cell.angle_alpha   90.00
_cell.angle_beta   90.00
_cell.angle_gamma   90.00
#
_symmetry.space_group_name_H-M   'P 1'
#
loop_
_entity.id
_entity.type
_entity.pdbx_description
1 polymer ?
#
loop_
_entity_poly.entity_id
_entity_poly.type
_entity_poly.pdbx_seq_one_letter_code
_entity_poly.pdbx_strand_id
1 'polypeptide(L)'
;MVQHIKNITILFFLLLSLSVSACSKDDFTPAYPKSEGVTRLVSYNVGVFAKYAKSGYKMTARMMKELDADAVCMQELDSCTTRTKHVFQVKRFAELMGWEYVYAKAMPYQGGYYGTGLACKDKILKKFSIALPQGGEPRTVAVAELEDYIIASTHLDLQKETQLEEVEVINKTFTELYKDCPKPIFLLGDMNAEPNSETIQMLKTCWDILSVEGNTYSSHNPDKCIDFILQLKNGVKCEVIESKVPTVFHTGDVTQASDHLPIYVGVKIPKN
;
A
#
# COMPACT_ATOMS: atom_id res chain seq x y z
N MET A 1 40.62 -60.09 58.00
CA MET A 1 39.66 -60.38 56.92
C MET A 1 38.84 -59.10 56.79
N VAL A 2 39.27 -58.19 55.91
CA VAL A 2 38.68 -56.87 55.74
C VAL A 2 38.25 -56.77 54.27
N GLN A 3 36.98 -56.64 54.07
CA GLN A 3 36.31 -56.61 52.76
C GLN A 3 36.23 -55.19 52.27
N HIS A 4 36.88 -54.90 51.12
CA HIS A 4 36.82 -53.63 50.42
C HIS A 4 35.49 -53.50 49.67
N ILE A 5 34.66 -52.53 50.04
CA ILE A 5 33.51 -52.10 49.29
C ILE A 5 33.97 -50.99 48.31
N LYS A 6 33.90 -51.29 47.04
CA LYS A 6 34.14 -50.26 45.98
C LYS A 6 32.86 -49.48 45.75
N ASN A 7 32.94 -48.17 46.03
CA ASN A 7 31.87 -47.22 45.67
C ASN A 7 31.92 -46.94 44.16
N ILE A 8 30.91 -47.32 43.46
CA ILE A 8 30.68 -46.96 42.05
C ILE A 8 29.82 -45.68 42.06
N THR A 9 30.44 -44.56 41.73
CA THR A 9 29.73 -43.30 41.53
C THR A 9 29.17 -43.30 40.11
N ILE A 10 27.86 -43.43 39.96
CA ILE A 10 27.16 -43.31 38.67
C ILE A 10 26.93 -41.82 38.41
N LEU A 11 27.64 -41.29 37.42
CA LEU A 11 27.49 -39.94 36.97
C LEU A 11 26.32 -39.88 35.96
N PHE A 12 25.16 -39.38 36.37
CA PHE A 12 24.03 -39.12 35.50
C PHE A 12 24.32 -37.85 34.70
N PHE A 13 24.68 -38.01 33.43
CA PHE A 13 24.67 -36.90 32.48
C PHE A 13 23.19 -36.57 32.07
N LEU A 14 22.64 -35.51 32.64
CA LEU A 14 21.40 -34.92 32.17
C LEU A 14 21.68 -34.21 30.82
N LEU A 15 21.39 -34.87 29.72
CA LEU A 15 21.33 -34.23 28.42
C LEU A 15 20.07 -33.33 28.37
N LEU A 16 20.28 -32.03 28.66
CA LEU A 16 19.29 -31.02 28.40
C LEU A 16 19.19 -30.83 26.88
N SER A 17 18.27 -31.51 26.22
CA SER A 17 17.92 -31.23 24.85
C SER A 17 17.24 -29.87 24.79
N LEU A 18 18.01 -28.83 24.46
CA LEU A 18 17.45 -27.57 23.99
C LEU A 18 16.71 -27.85 22.68
N SER A 19 15.42 -28.05 22.76
CA SER A 19 14.54 -27.95 21.61
C SER A 19 14.51 -26.46 21.19
N VAL A 20 15.42 -26.10 20.29
CA VAL A 20 15.27 -24.88 19.50
C VAL A 20 13.98 -25.09 18.70
N SER A 21 12.90 -24.50 19.20
CA SER A 21 11.70 -24.35 18.42
C SER A 21 12.06 -23.47 17.23
N ALA A 22 12.40 -24.13 16.12
CA ALA A 22 12.48 -23.44 14.84
C ALA A 22 11.09 -22.83 14.62
N CYS A 23 10.99 -21.52 14.81
CA CYS A 23 9.86 -20.76 14.30
C CYS A 23 9.83 -21.08 12.82
N SER A 24 8.88 -21.89 12.38
CA SER A 24 8.63 -22.13 10.97
C SER A 24 8.41 -20.75 10.36
N LYS A 25 9.37 -20.27 9.57
CA LYS A 25 9.05 -19.29 8.56
C LYS A 25 7.93 -19.97 7.79
N ASP A 26 6.71 -19.41 7.90
CA ASP A 26 5.65 -19.80 7.00
C ASP A 26 6.27 -19.70 5.60
N ASP A 27 6.52 -20.84 4.95
CA ASP A 27 6.97 -20.92 3.56
C ASP A 27 5.78 -20.47 2.69
N PHE A 28 5.55 -19.15 2.75
CA PHE A 28 4.50 -18.50 2.02
C PHE A 28 5.01 -18.25 0.60
N THR A 29 4.63 -19.11 -0.32
CA THR A 29 4.87 -18.87 -1.75
C THR A 29 3.88 -17.82 -2.23
N PRO A 30 4.33 -16.62 -2.67
CA PRO A 30 3.45 -15.61 -3.20
C PRO A 30 2.62 -16.15 -4.38
N ALA A 31 1.31 -15.89 -4.41
CA ALA A 31 0.46 -16.23 -5.56
C ALA A 31 0.86 -15.43 -6.81
N TYR A 32 1.54 -14.31 -6.59
CA TYR A 32 2.03 -13.41 -7.63
C TYR A 32 3.52 -13.13 -7.40
N PRO A 33 4.42 -14.11 -7.61
CA PRO A 33 5.85 -13.88 -7.41
C PRO A 33 6.35 -12.82 -8.39
N LYS A 34 7.26 -11.95 -7.94
CA LYS A 34 7.90 -10.95 -8.80
C LYS A 34 9.33 -11.36 -9.15
N SER A 35 9.82 -10.87 -10.29
CA SER A 35 11.20 -11.08 -10.71
C SER A 35 12.18 -10.29 -9.83
N GLU A 36 13.42 -10.74 -9.75
CA GLU A 36 14.48 -10.05 -9.03
C GLU A 36 14.70 -8.62 -9.58
N GLY A 37 14.93 -7.67 -8.69
CA GLY A 37 15.14 -6.26 -9.04
C GLY A 37 13.87 -5.51 -9.44
N VAL A 38 12.69 -6.12 -9.30
CA VAL A 38 11.40 -5.46 -9.54
C VAL A 38 10.85 -4.90 -8.23
N THR A 39 10.45 -3.63 -8.24
CA THR A 39 9.69 -2.97 -7.17
C THR A 39 8.21 -3.04 -7.52
N ARG A 40 7.39 -3.60 -6.62
CA ARG A 40 5.94 -3.73 -6.82
C ARG A 40 5.18 -2.71 -6.00
N LEU A 41 4.49 -1.82 -6.69
CA LEU A 41 3.67 -0.75 -6.13
C LEU A 41 2.19 -1.12 -6.28
N VAL A 42 1.43 -0.99 -5.20
CA VAL A 42 0.00 -1.35 -5.16
C VAL A 42 -0.83 -0.14 -4.81
N SER A 43 -1.94 0.09 -5.52
CA SER A 43 -3.03 0.98 -5.08
C SER A 43 -4.22 0.15 -4.65
N TYR A 44 -4.82 0.49 -3.51
CA TYR A 44 -5.98 -0.21 -3.00
C TYR A 44 -6.87 0.69 -2.13
N ASN A 45 -8.04 1.04 -2.62
CA ASN A 45 -9.08 1.60 -1.76
C ASN A 45 -9.57 0.48 -0.83
N VAL A 46 -9.28 0.59 0.46
CA VAL A 46 -9.50 -0.47 1.45
C VAL A 46 -10.85 -0.41 2.15
N GLY A 47 -11.71 0.55 1.80
CA GLY A 47 -13.06 0.69 2.36
C GLY A 47 -13.05 0.64 3.89
N VAL A 48 -12.20 1.43 4.54
CA VAL A 48 -11.95 1.46 5.99
C VAL A 48 -11.64 0.08 6.61
N PHE A 49 -11.15 -0.88 5.81
CA PHE A 49 -10.95 -2.30 6.19
C PHE A 49 -12.18 -2.97 6.83
N ALA A 50 -13.35 -2.45 6.59
CA ALA A 50 -14.59 -2.89 7.22
C ALA A 50 -15.82 -2.78 6.32
N LYS A 51 -15.63 -2.65 4.99
CA LYS A 51 -16.76 -2.49 4.06
C LYS A 51 -17.71 -3.68 4.13
N TYR A 52 -17.17 -4.89 4.06
CA TYR A 52 -17.94 -6.14 4.11
C TYR A 52 -17.46 -7.08 5.22
N ALA A 53 -16.15 -7.17 5.46
CA ALA A 53 -15.58 -8.00 6.52
C ALA A 53 -15.29 -7.20 7.78
N LYS A 54 -15.62 -7.75 8.95
CA LYS A 54 -15.25 -7.14 10.24
C LYS A 54 -13.72 -7.16 10.40
N SER A 55 -13.09 -5.98 10.45
CA SER A 55 -11.64 -5.83 10.70
C SER A 55 -10.75 -6.55 9.67
N GLY A 56 -10.88 -6.20 8.40
CA GLY A 56 -10.20 -6.82 7.26
C GLY A 56 -8.67 -6.70 7.21
N TYR A 57 -8.02 -6.02 8.19
CA TYR A 57 -6.57 -5.78 8.20
C TYR A 57 -5.70 -7.02 7.95
N LYS A 58 -6.00 -8.13 8.65
CA LYS A 58 -5.21 -9.37 8.53
C LYS A 58 -5.37 -9.99 7.14
N MET A 59 -6.60 -9.97 6.62
CA MET A 59 -6.88 -10.48 5.28
C MET A 59 -6.17 -9.64 4.24
N THR A 60 -6.33 -8.32 4.27
CA THR A 60 -5.64 -7.41 3.34
C THR A 60 -4.12 -7.53 3.45
N ALA A 61 -3.55 -7.61 4.66
CA ALA A 61 -2.12 -7.79 4.84
C ALA A 61 -1.60 -9.10 4.23
N ARG A 62 -2.35 -10.20 4.36
CA ARG A 62 -2.01 -11.48 3.70
C ARG A 62 -2.09 -11.38 2.19
N MET A 63 -3.13 -10.75 1.65
CA MET A 63 -3.26 -10.50 0.21
C MET A 63 -2.09 -9.67 -0.32
N MET A 64 -1.64 -8.62 0.40
CA MET A 64 -0.49 -7.82 0.01
C MET A 64 0.83 -8.61 0.07
N LYS A 65 0.95 -9.57 0.98
CA LYS A 65 2.07 -10.53 1.01
C LYS A 65 2.02 -11.49 -0.19
N GLU A 66 0.83 -11.95 -0.58
CA GLU A 66 0.66 -12.77 -1.80
C GLU A 66 1.02 -12.00 -3.08
N LEU A 67 0.81 -10.69 -3.09
CA LEU A 67 1.27 -9.82 -4.17
C LEU A 67 2.79 -9.60 -4.13
N ASP A 68 3.51 -10.02 -3.09
CA ASP A 68 4.92 -9.65 -2.87
C ASP A 68 5.14 -8.14 -3.05
N ALA A 69 4.25 -7.35 -2.42
CA ALA A 69 4.24 -5.90 -2.52
C ALA A 69 5.42 -5.27 -1.77
N ASP A 70 5.97 -4.17 -2.28
CA ASP A 70 6.99 -3.35 -1.61
C ASP A 70 6.40 -2.06 -1.02
N ALA A 71 5.34 -1.53 -1.64
CA ALA A 71 4.58 -0.39 -1.13
C ALA A 71 3.10 -0.52 -1.50
N VAL A 72 2.24 -0.07 -0.59
CA VAL A 72 0.77 -0.06 -0.77
C VAL A 72 0.25 1.33 -0.45
N CYS A 73 -0.32 2.00 -1.44
CA CYS A 73 -1.11 3.21 -1.27
C CYS A 73 -2.56 2.83 -0.99
N MET A 74 -3.12 3.41 0.06
CA MET A 74 -4.44 3.04 0.56
C MET A 74 -5.34 4.26 0.68
N GLN A 75 -6.54 4.15 0.15
CA GLN A 75 -7.59 5.15 0.24
C GLN A 75 -8.65 4.67 1.25
N GLU A 76 -9.51 5.58 1.69
CA GLU A 76 -10.53 5.35 2.71
C GLU A 76 -9.97 4.81 4.03
N LEU A 77 -9.10 5.59 4.65
CA LEU A 77 -8.51 5.25 5.94
C LEU A 77 -9.07 6.09 7.07
N ASP A 78 -9.46 5.43 8.15
CA ASP A 78 -9.78 6.08 9.41
C ASP A 78 -8.56 6.15 10.34
N SER A 79 -8.46 7.27 11.06
CA SER A 79 -7.56 7.43 12.19
C SER A 79 -8.37 7.70 13.45
N CYS A 80 -8.46 6.69 14.33
CA CYS A 80 -9.08 6.79 15.66
C CYS A 80 -10.56 7.20 15.67
N THR A 81 -11.34 6.89 14.62
CA THR A 81 -12.78 7.17 14.58
C THR A 81 -13.56 6.19 15.46
N THR A 82 -14.76 6.58 15.91
CA THR A 82 -15.63 5.69 16.70
C THR A 82 -16.11 4.49 15.90
N ARG A 83 -16.41 4.65 14.58
CA ARG A 83 -16.87 3.52 13.72
C ARG A 83 -15.83 2.42 13.60
N THR A 84 -14.54 2.74 13.71
CA THR A 84 -13.44 1.77 13.65
C THR A 84 -12.84 1.47 15.04
N LYS A 85 -13.59 1.74 16.12
CA LYS A 85 -13.19 1.48 17.51
C LYS A 85 -11.86 2.14 17.88
N HIS A 86 -11.68 3.37 17.43
CA HIS A 86 -10.48 4.19 17.67
C HIS A 86 -9.17 3.58 17.16
N VAL A 87 -9.24 2.68 16.15
CA VAL A 87 -8.04 2.14 15.52
C VAL A 87 -7.42 3.17 14.59
N PHE A 88 -6.11 3.33 14.66
CA PHE A 88 -5.34 4.06 13.66
C PHE A 88 -4.98 3.07 12.53
N GLN A 89 -5.76 3.09 11.45
CA GLN A 89 -5.83 1.99 10.48
C GLN A 89 -4.53 1.76 9.70
N VAL A 90 -3.91 2.82 9.15
CA VAL A 90 -2.66 2.67 8.41
C VAL A 90 -1.53 2.14 9.30
N LYS A 91 -1.45 2.63 10.56
CA LYS A 91 -0.50 2.11 11.54
C LYS A 91 -0.72 0.62 11.80
N ARG A 92 -1.99 0.24 12.02
CA ARG A 92 -2.33 -1.17 12.27
C ARG A 92 -1.97 -2.08 11.11
N PHE A 93 -2.21 -1.63 9.87
CA PHE A 93 -1.79 -2.36 8.67
C PHE A 93 -0.25 -2.47 8.60
N ALA A 94 0.46 -1.36 8.76
CA ALA A 94 1.92 -1.32 8.72
C ALA A 94 2.57 -2.25 9.77
N GLU A 95 2.02 -2.30 10.99
CA GLU A 95 2.45 -3.24 12.05
C GLU A 95 2.32 -4.71 11.61
N LEU A 96 1.23 -5.08 10.91
CA LEU A 96 1.03 -6.44 10.39
C LEU A 96 1.99 -6.81 9.26
N MET A 97 2.46 -5.80 8.52
CA MET A 97 3.44 -5.96 7.45
C MET A 97 4.89 -5.86 7.94
N GLY A 98 5.14 -5.25 9.10
CA GLY A 98 6.48 -4.90 9.58
C GLY A 98 7.06 -3.71 8.80
N TRP A 99 6.24 -2.76 8.37
CA TRP A 99 6.56 -1.68 7.45
C TRP A 99 6.46 -0.30 8.10
N GLU A 100 7.04 0.72 7.45
CA GLU A 100 6.82 2.12 7.76
C GLU A 100 5.54 2.64 7.09
N TYR A 101 5.03 3.80 7.52
CA TYR A 101 3.80 4.37 6.99
C TYR A 101 3.76 5.90 6.99
N VAL A 102 2.90 6.42 6.13
CA VAL A 102 2.45 7.82 6.11
C VAL A 102 0.92 7.83 6.17
N TYR A 103 0.36 8.82 6.88
CA TYR A 103 -1.06 9.12 6.88
C TYR A 103 -1.28 10.60 6.63
N ALA A 104 -2.14 10.93 5.68
CA ALA A 104 -2.59 12.27 5.41
C ALA A 104 -4.07 12.43 5.83
N LYS A 105 -4.30 13.36 6.74
CA LYS A 105 -5.64 13.69 7.22
C LYS A 105 -6.36 14.52 6.17
N ALA A 106 -7.51 14.07 5.70
CA ALA A 106 -8.38 14.84 4.83
C ALA A 106 -9.40 15.66 5.63
N MET A 107 -10.14 15.02 6.52
CA MET A 107 -11.17 15.71 7.31
C MET A 107 -11.34 15.10 8.72
N PRO A 108 -11.83 15.89 9.71
CA PRO A 108 -12.33 15.35 10.97
C PRO A 108 -13.55 14.45 10.72
N TYR A 109 -13.57 13.29 11.37
CA TYR A 109 -14.69 12.36 11.23
C TYR A 109 -14.88 11.53 12.50
N GLN A 110 -16.09 11.53 13.06
CA GLN A 110 -16.50 10.70 14.22
C GLN A 110 -15.47 10.64 15.36
N GLY A 111 -14.96 11.78 15.80
CA GLY A 111 -14.00 11.90 16.90
C GLY A 111 -12.54 11.61 16.54
N GLY A 112 -12.27 11.24 15.29
CA GLY A 112 -10.94 11.05 14.72
C GLY A 112 -10.82 11.78 13.38
N TYR A 113 -10.16 11.12 12.41
CA TYR A 113 -9.95 11.68 11.07
C TYR A 113 -10.17 10.61 10.01
N TYR A 114 -10.63 11.03 8.82
CA TYR A 114 -10.66 10.25 7.59
C TYR A 114 -9.63 10.81 6.62
N GLY A 115 -9.06 9.94 5.78
CA GLY A 115 -8.06 10.37 4.82
C GLY A 115 -7.46 9.22 3.99
N THR A 116 -6.25 9.45 3.50
CA THR A 116 -5.48 8.50 2.71
C THR A 116 -4.12 8.24 3.33
N GLY A 117 -3.42 7.21 2.91
CA GLY A 117 -2.09 6.91 3.41
C GLY A 117 -1.39 5.85 2.58
N LEU A 118 -0.18 5.53 2.99
CA LEU A 118 0.60 4.47 2.39
C LEU A 118 1.43 3.74 3.44
N ALA A 119 1.78 2.51 3.14
CA ALA A 119 2.77 1.75 3.89
C ALA A 119 3.80 1.16 2.93
N CYS A 120 5.07 1.11 3.31
CA CYS A 120 6.15 0.60 2.48
C CYS A 120 7.18 -0.17 3.30
N LYS A 121 7.83 -1.12 2.63
CA LYS A 121 8.88 -1.97 3.19
C LYS A 121 10.15 -1.19 3.49
N ASP A 122 10.50 -0.28 2.58
CA ASP A 122 11.71 0.50 2.67
C ASP A 122 11.57 1.67 3.65
N LYS A 123 12.72 2.13 4.16
CA LYS A 123 12.78 3.25 5.10
C LYS A 123 12.31 4.54 4.45
N ILE A 124 11.41 5.24 5.15
CA ILE A 124 10.94 6.58 4.74
C ILE A 124 11.96 7.63 5.21
N LEU A 125 12.55 8.34 4.26
CA LEU A 125 13.51 9.41 4.54
C LEU A 125 12.80 10.72 4.90
N LYS A 126 11.70 11.02 4.20
CA LYS A 126 10.86 12.19 4.44
C LYS A 126 9.41 11.87 4.15
N LYS A 127 8.52 12.44 4.94
CA LYS A 127 7.07 12.31 4.76
C LYS A 127 6.35 13.62 5.01
N PHE A 128 5.32 13.87 4.21
CA PHE A 128 4.45 15.04 4.34
C PHE A 128 3.09 14.78 3.67
N SER A 129 2.19 15.75 3.77
CA SER A 129 0.89 15.73 3.11
C SER A 129 0.66 17.02 2.33
N ILE A 130 -0.12 16.93 1.25
CA ILE A 130 -0.57 18.05 0.45
C ILE A 130 -2.08 18.13 0.61
N ALA A 131 -2.61 19.25 1.09
CA ALA A 131 -4.04 19.51 1.11
C ALA A 131 -4.51 19.79 -0.32
N LEU A 132 -5.66 19.24 -0.68
CA LEU A 132 -6.29 19.49 -1.98
C LEU A 132 -7.46 20.47 -1.82
N PRO A 133 -7.91 21.10 -2.91
CA PRO A 133 -9.12 21.92 -2.91
C PRO A 133 -10.31 21.19 -2.29
N GLN A 134 -11.18 21.95 -1.62
CA GLN A 134 -12.32 21.37 -0.93
C GLN A 134 -13.54 21.36 -1.85
N GLY A 135 -14.09 20.15 -2.05
CA GLY A 135 -15.34 19.92 -2.76
C GLY A 135 -16.41 19.30 -1.87
N GLY A 136 -16.99 18.20 -2.31
CA GLY A 136 -17.97 17.43 -1.54
C GLY A 136 -17.36 16.80 -0.28
N GLU A 137 -16.16 16.23 -0.42
CA GLU A 137 -15.35 15.74 0.68
C GLU A 137 -13.94 16.31 0.60
N PRO A 138 -13.36 16.85 1.69
CA PRO A 138 -11.96 17.27 1.71
C PRO A 138 -11.03 16.11 1.35
N ARG A 139 -10.06 16.38 0.46
CA ARG A 139 -9.09 15.39 -0.02
C ARG A 139 -7.66 15.82 0.27
N THR A 140 -6.74 14.88 0.14
CA THR A 140 -5.33 15.10 0.47
C THR A 140 -4.44 14.10 -0.25
N VAL A 141 -3.15 14.41 -0.35
CA VAL A 141 -2.13 13.49 -0.83
C VAL A 141 -1.18 13.16 0.31
N ALA A 142 -0.91 11.88 0.54
CA ALA A 142 0.15 11.40 1.43
C ALA A 142 1.40 11.14 0.61
N VAL A 143 2.56 11.69 1.01
CA VAL A 143 3.82 11.56 0.27
C VAL A 143 4.90 10.96 1.15
N ALA A 144 5.63 9.98 0.60
CA ALA A 144 6.85 9.41 1.17
C ALA A 144 8.01 9.51 0.17
N GLU A 145 9.14 10.08 0.63
CA GLU A 145 10.40 10.04 -0.10
C GLU A 145 11.26 8.90 0.45
N LEU A 146 11.63 7.94 -0.41
CA LEU A 146 12.48 6.81 -0.09
C LEU A 146 13.87 6.99 -0.75
N GLU A 147 14.76 6.02 -0.58
CA GLU A 147 16.10 6.12 -1.17
C GLU A 147 16.06 6.13 -2.70
N ASP A 148 15.30 5.21 -3.29
CA ASP A 148 15.33 4.97 -4.74
C ASP A 148 14.15 5.61 -5.49
N TYR A 149 13.06 5.97 -4.80
CA TYR A 149 11.85 6.54 -5.42
C TYR A 149 11.03 7.39 -4.45
N ILE A 150 10.07 8.10 -5.00
CA ILE A 150 9.07 8.86 -4.25
C ILE A 150 7.71 8.28 -4.57
N ILE A 151 6.86 8.12 -3.55
CA ILE A 151 5.53 7.56 -3.72
C ILE A 151 4.47 8.41 -3.02
N ALA A 152 3.36 8.61 -3.68
CA ALA A 152 2.25 9.39 -3.19
C ALA A 152 0.93 8.62 -3.32
N SER A 153 0.07 8.77 -2.31
CA SER A 153 -1.28 8.21 -2.27
C SER A 153 -2.31 9.32 -2.27
N THR A 154 -3.30 9.24 -3.14
CA THR A 154 -4.42 10.20 -3.20
C THR A 154 -5.75 9.49 -3.33
N HIS A 155 -6.84 10.24 -3.09
CA HIS A 155 -8.22 9.86 -3.36
C HIS A 155 -8.95 11.14 -3.78
N LEU A 156 -9.30 11.26 -5.06
CA LEU A 156 -9.93 12.46 -5.59
C LEU A 156 -11.41 12.54 -5.20
N ASP A 157 -11.98 13.73 -5.27
CA ASP A 157 -13.40 13.99 -5.02
C ASP A 157 -14.29 13.26 -6.04
N LEU A 158 -15.58 13.16 -5.74
CA LEU A 158 -16.59 12.58 -6.64
C LEU A 158 -17.07 13.59 -7.69
N GLN A 159 -16.88 14.89 -7.43
CA GLN A 159 -17.33 15.97 -8.31
C GLN A 159 -16.23 16.31 -9.31
N LYS A 160 -16.58 16.26 -10.60
CA LYS A 160 -15.64 16.49 -11.70
C LYS A 160 -14.92 17.84 -11.59
N GLU A 161 -15.66 18.90 -11.29
CA GLU A 161 -15.11 20.27 -11.18
C GLU A 161 -14.04 20.31 -10.10
N THR A 162 -14.30 19.72 -8.94
CA THR A 162 -13.34 19.62 -7.84
C THR A 162 -12.13 18.75 -8.23
N GLN A 163 -12.36 17.61 -8.91
CA GLN A 163 -11.26 16.76 -9.39
C GLN A 163 -10.29 17.53 -10.29
N LEU A 164 -10.77 18.41 -11.17
CA LEU A 164 -9.93 19.21 -12.04
C LEU A 164 -9.06 20.19 -11.25
N GLU A 165 -9.63 20.87 -10.24
CA GLU A 165 -8.88 21.74 -9.32
C GLU A 165 -7.85 20.94 -8.49
N GLU A 166 -8.21 19.75 -8.01
CA GLU A 166 -7.32 18.85 -7.28
C GLU A 166 -6.13 18.41 -8.14
N VAL A 167 -6.41 18.01 -9.39
CA VAL A 167 -5.38 17.62 -10.36
C VAL A 167 -4.46 18.78 -10.72
N GLU A 168 -4.99 20.01 -10.86
CA GLU A 168 -4.16 21.19 -11.06
C GLU A 168 -3.14 21.39 -9.94
N VAL A 169 -3.61 21.29 -8.67
CA VAL A 169 -2.73 21.38 -7.50
C VAL A 169 -1.71 20.25 -7.48
N ILE A 170 -2.11 19.02 -7.76
CA ILE A 170 -1.20 17.87 -7.83
C ILE A 170 -0.13 18.09 -8.91
N ASN A 171 -0.54 18.41 -10.14
CA ASN A 171 0.36 18.60 -11.27
C ASN A 171 1.37 19.71 -10.98
N LYS A 172 0.89 20.86 -10.52
CA LYS A 172 1.75 22.01 -10.18
C LYS A 172 2.72 21.65 -9.07
N THR A 173 2.23 21.12 -7.95
CA THR A 173 3.05 20.84 -6.76
C THR A 173 4.16 19.83 -7.07
N PHE A 174 3.82 18.71 -7.72
CA PHE A 174 4.82 17.66 -8.01
C PHE A 174 5.81 18.11 -9.07
N THR A 175 5.38 18.84 -10.10
CA THR A 175 6.27 19.38 -11.12
C THR A 175 7.26 20.39 -10.53
N GLU A 176 6.80 21.27 -9.62
CA GLU A 176 7.67 22.26 -8.97
C GLU A 176 8.62 21.62 -7.95
N LEU A 177 8.12 20.74 -7.07
CA LEU A 177 8.94 20.11 -6.02
C LEU A 177 10.02 19.19 -6.56
N TYR A 178 9.74 18.52 -7.69
CA TYR A 178 10.58 17.44 -8.19
C TYR A 178 11.14 17.69 -9.59
N LYS A 179 11.18 18.96 -10.01
CA LYS A 179 11.69 19.39 -11.34
C LYS A 179 13.04 18.78 -11.71
N ASP A 180 13.97 18.78 -10.75
CA ASP A 180 15.34 18.30 -10.96
C ASP A 180 15.64 17.04 -10.13
N CYS A 181 14.59 16.32 -9.71
CA CYS A 181 14.73 15.11 -8.92
C CYS A 181 15.17 13.93 -9.81
N PRO A 182 16.30 13.26 -9.48
CA PRO A 182 16.79 12.13 -10.27
C PRO A 182 16.06 10.82 -10.00
N LYS A 183 15.08 10.82 -9.07
CA LYS A 183 14.31 9.64 -8.72
C LYS A 183 12.98 9.59 -9.47
N PRO A 184 12.45 8.41 -9.78
CA PRO A 184 11.07 8.29 -10.26
C PRO A 184 10.09 8.65 -9.14
N ILE A 185 9.00 9.29 -9.53
CA ILE A 185 7.92 9.72 -8.63
C ILE A 185 6.64 9.05 -9.08
N PHE A 186 5.97 8.37 -8.16
CA PHE A 186 4.74 7.64 -8.41
C PHE A 186 3.56 8.26 -7.66
N LEU A 187 2.42 8.41 -8.35
CA LEU A 187 1.13 8.78 -7.78
C LEU A 187 0.17 7.62 -7.96
N LEU A 188 -0.36 7.12 -6.85
CA LEU A 188 -1.28 6.01 -6.82
C LEU A 188 -2.58 6.44 -6.14
N GLY A 189 -3.70 5.96 -6.62
CA GLY A 189 -4.96 6.26 -5.94
C GLY A 189 -6.21 5.90 -6.69
N ASP A 190 -7.32 6.11 -5.98
CA ASP A 190 -8.66 6.16 -6.51
C ASP A 190 -8.92 7.57 -7.06
N MET A 191 -8.99 7.67 -8.38
CA MET A 191 -9.18 8.96 -9.04
C MET A 191 -10.68 9.31 -9.20
N ASN A 192 -11.59 8.41 -8.83
CA ASN A 192 -13.03 8.57 -9.05
C ASN A 192 -13.39 9.02 -10.48
N ALA A 193 -12.54 8.69 -11.44
CA ALA A 193 -12.59 9.17 -12.80
C ALA A 193 -12.14 8.06 -13.77
N GLU A 194 -12.87 7.86 -14.85
CA GLU A 194 -12.55 6.83 -15.86
C GLU A 194 -11.46 7.29 -16.86
N PRO A 195 -10.80 6.36 -17.58
CA PRO A 195 -9.63 6.65 -18.44
C PRO A 195 -9.82 7.78 -19.46
N ASN A 196 -11.04 7.92 -19.98
CA ASN A 196 -11.38 8.92 -21.00
C ASN A 196 -11.90 10.24 -20.44
N SER A 197 -12.00 10.37 -19.10
CA SER A 197 -12.46 11.59 -18.44
C SER A 197 -11.46 12.75 -18.61
N GLU A 198 -11.97 13.96 -18.51
CA GLU A 198 -11.15 15.18 -18.55
C GLU A 198 -10.11 15.20 -17.40
N THR A 199 -10.49 14.68 -16.23
CA THR A 199 -9.63 14.53 -15.06
C THR A 199 -8.39 13.68 -15.38
N ILE A 200 -8.56 12.51 -16.00
CA ILE A 200 -7.45 11.64 -16.37
C ILE A 200 -6.64 12.23 -17.52
N GLN A 201 -7.27 12.91 -18.49
CA GLN A 201 -6.54 13.61 -19.55
C GLN A 201 -5.68 14.74 -18.98
N MET A 202 -6.16 15.46 -17.98
CA MET A 202 -5.41 16.50 -17.30
C MET A 202 -4.22 15.91 -16.49
N LEU A 203 -4.38 14.78 -15.81
CA LEU A 203 -3.26 14.05 -15.19
C LEU A 203 -2.21 13.66 -16.23
N LYS A 204 -2.63 13.15 -17.39
CA LYS A 204 -1.74 12.74 -18.49
C LYS A 204 -0.85 13.86 -19.02
N THR A 205 -1.14 15.13 -18.77
CA THR A 205 -0.25 16.24 -19.14
C THR A 205 1.09 16.18 -18.42
N CYS A 206 1.10 15.74 -17.15
CA CYS A 206 2.30 15.66 -16.30
C CYS A 206 2.72 14.24 -15.95
N TRP A 207 1.83 13.24 -16.12
CA TRP A 207 2.04 11.86 -15.67
C TRP A 207 1.87 10.86 -16.82
N ASP A 208 2.65 9.79 -16.80
CA ASP A 208 2.44 8.59 -17.60
C ASP A 208 1.63 7.57 -16.77
N ILE A 209 0.57 6.99 -17.33
CA ILE A 209 -0.17 5.90 -16.67
C ILE A 209 0.65 4.62 -16.85
N LEU A 210 0.98 3.97 -15.74
CA LEU A 210 1.72 2.70 -15.71
C LEU A 210 0.79 1.50 -15.53
N SER A 211 -0.35 1.71 -14.87
CA SER A 211 -1.30 0.64 -14.60
C SER A 211 -2.07 0.24 -15.87
N VAL A 212 -2.40 -1.07 -15.93
CA VAL A 212 -3.34 -1.56 -16.93
C VAL A 212 -4.70 -0.86 -16.78
N GLU A 213 -5.37 -0.57 -17.89
CA GLU A 213 -6.76 -0.15 -17.89
C GLU A 213 -7.65 -1.36 -17.61
N GLY A 214 -7.92 -1.61 -16.33
CA GLY A 214 -8.73 -2.72 -15.85
C GLY A 214 -9.76 -2.23 -14.84
N ASN A 215 -10.97 -2.80 -14.89
CA ASN A 215 -12.03 -2.43 -13.97
C ASN A 215 -11.67 -2.81 -12.54
N THR A 216 -11.77 -1.84 -11.62
CA THR A 216 -11.44 -1.97 -10.21
C THR A 216 -12.64 -1.80 -9.28
N TYR A 217 -13.72 -1.21 -9.75
CA TYR A 217 -14.94 -0.96 -8.99
C TYR A 217 -16.18 -1.43 -9.78
N SER A 218 -17.19 -2.06 -9.13
CA SER A 218 -17.16 -2.61 -7.78
C SER A 218 -16.53 -4.00 -7.79
N SER A 219 -15.92 -4.40 -6.65
CA SER A 219 -15.22 -5.69 -6.52
C SER A 219 -16.07 -6.92 -6.83
N HIS A 220 -17.41 -6.85 -6.65
CA HIS A 220 -18.36 -7.95 -6.95
C HIS A 220 -18.71 -8.05 -8.43
N ASN A 221 -18.76 -6.93 -9.14
CA ASN A 221 -19.06 -6.84 -10.57
C ASN A 221 -18.32 -5.64 -11.16
N PRO A 222 -17.02 -5.76 -11.42
CA PRO A 222 -16.20 -4.63 -11.83
C PRO A 222 -16.60 -4.10 -13.20
N ASP A 223 -17.08 -2.86 -13.26
CA ASP A 223 -17.52 -2.17 -14.48
C ASP A 223 -16.85 -0.80 -14.69
N LYS A 224 -16.05 -0.32 -13.71
CA LYS A 224 -15.35 0.96 -13.78
C LYS A 224 -13.86 0.82 -13.50
N CYS A 225 -13.05 1.48 -14.31
CA CYS A 225 -11.61 1.66 -14.13
C CYS A 225 -11.36 3.03 -13.51
N ILE A 226 -11.20 3.12 -12.20
CA ILE A 226 -11.06 4.39 -11.47
C ILE A 226 -9.84 4.45 -10.56
N ASP A 227 -9.13 3.34 -10.38
CA ASP A 227 -7.88 3.28 -9.63
C ASP A 227 -6.69 3.25 -10.59
N PHE A 228 -5.69 4.09 -10.33
CA PHE A 228 -4.55 4.26 -11.24
C PHE A 228 -3.22 4.28 -10.50
N ILE A 229 -2.17 3.91 -11.24
CA ILE A 229 -0.77 4.05 -10.86
C ILE A 229 -0.08 4.82 -11.97
N LEU A 230 0.49 5.98 -11.61
CA LEU A 230 1.08 6.92 -12.54
C LEU A 230 2.52 7.24 -12.15
N GLN A 231 3.33 7.63 -13.13
CA GLN A 231 4.70 8.14 -12.95
C GLN A 231 4.82 9.55 -13.48
N LEU A 232 5.44 10.45 -12.71
CA LEU A 232 5.69 11.83 -13.11
C LEU A 232 6.68 11.87 -14.30
N LYS A 233 6.40 12.74 -15.27
CA LYS A 233 7.26 13.00 -16.43
C LYS A 233 8.41 13.95 -16.07
N ASN A 234 9.28 13.53 -15.14
CA ASN A 234 10.44 14.30 -14.69
C ASN A 234 11.75 13.92 -15.41
N GLY A 235 11.66 13.19 -16.52
CA GLY A 235 12.82 12.72 -17.28
C GLY A 235 13.35 11.36 -16.86
N VAL A 236 12.96 10.85 -15.69
CA VAL A 236 13.31 9.50 -15.23
C VAL A 236 12.25 8.53 -15.74
N LYS A 237 12.66 7.41 -16.35
CA LYS A 237 11.74 6.38 -16.85
C LYS A 237 12.03 5.05 -16.20
N CYS A 238 10.98 4.42 -15.64
CA CYS A 238 11.03 3.03 -15.18
C CYS A 238 10.55 2.10 -16.30
N GLU A 239 11.14 0.91 -16.36
CA GLU A 239 10.62 -0.19 -17.16
C GLU A 239 9.46 -0.85 -16.44
N VAL A 240 8.26 -0.85 -17.02
CA VAL A 240 7.10 -1.60 -16.50
C VAL A 240 7.24 -3.05 -16.92
N ILE A 241 7.40 -3.95 -15.96
CA ILE A 241 7.55 -5.40 -16.18
C ILE A 241 6.19 -6.08 -16.20
N GLU A 242 5.29 -5.63 -15.35
CA GLU A 242 3.93 -6.15 -15.26
C GLU A 242 2.97 -5.12 -14.67
N SER A 243 1.70 -5.26 -15.03
CA SER A 243 0.58 -4.55 -14.39
C SER A 243 -0.65 -5.42 -14.41
N LYS A 244 -1.39 -5.48 -13.29
CA LYS A 244 -2.58 -6.32 -13.16
C LYS A 244 -3.58 -5.76 -12.16
N VAL A 245 -4.84 -6.15 -12.34
CA VAL A 245 -5.90 -6.11 -11.33
C VAL A 245 -6.07 -7.55 -10.81
N PRO A 246 -5.44 -7.93 -9.68
CA PRO A 246 -5.51 -9.29 -9.14
C PRO A 246 -6.87 -9.53 -8.48
N THR A 247 -7.51 -10.64 -8.82
CA THR A 247 -8.84 -11.02 -8.33
C THR A 247 -8.84 -12.31 -7.51
N VAL A 248 -7.77 -13.10 -7.58
CA VAL A 248 -7.69 -14.41 -6.91
C VAL A 248 -6.56 -14.41 -5.89
N PHE A 249 -6.91 -14.72 -4.65
CA PHE A 249 -5.97 -14.86 -3.54
C PHE A 249 -6.23 -16.15 -2.78
N HIS A 250 -5.19 -16.79 -2.26
CA HIS A 250 -5.32 -17.99 -1.43
C HIS A 250 -5.69 -17.65 0.01
N THR A 251 -5.29 -16.47 0.49
CA THR A 251 -5.41 -16.07 1.90
C THR A 251 -6.44 -14.97 2.14
N GLY A 252 -7.19 -14.58 1.09
CA GLY A 252 -8.20 -13.54 1.17
C GLY A 252 -9.20 -13.59 0.03
N ASP A 253 -10.27 -12.85 0.19
CA ASP A 253 -11.33 -12.67 -0.78
C ASP A 253 -11.47 -11.16 -1.06
N VAL A 254 -11.16 -10.74 -2.27
CA VAL A 254 -11.22 -9.32 -2.67
C VAL A 254 -12.62 -8.75 -2.51
N THR A 255 -13.67 -9.56 -2.73
CA THR A 255 -15.07 -9.11 -2.63
C THR A 255 -15.51 -8.92 -1.18
N GLN A 256 -14.79 -9.49 -0.22
CA GLN A 256 -15.01 -9.30 1.21
C GLN A 256 -14.09 -8.23 1.81
N ALA A 257 -12.94 -7.99 1.18
CA ALA A 257 -11.93 -7.06 1.69
C ALA A 257 -12.33 -5.60 1.46
N SER A 258 -12.84 -5.27 0.27
CA SER A 258 -13.27 -3.93 -0.12
C SER A 258 -14.28 -3.98 -1.26
N ASP A 259 -14.95 -2.86 -1.54
CA ASP A 259 -15.74 -2.66 -2.76
C ASP A 259 -14.87 -2.29 -3.97
N HIS A 260 -13.56 -2.07 -3.79
CA HIS A 260 -12.59 -1.98 -4.86
C HIS A 260 -11.77 -3.26 -5.00
N LEU A 261 -11.17 -3.45 -6.18
CA LEU A 261 -10.10 -4.42 -6.41
C LEU A 261 -8.75 -3.71 -6.29
N PRO A 262 -7.71 -4.36 -5.74
CA PRO A 262 -6.37 -3.81 -5.79
C PRO A 262 -5.85 -3.77 -7.23
N ILE A 263 -4.97 -2.80 -7.53
CA ILE A 263 -4.22 -2.75 -8.78
C ILE A 263 -2.73 -2.63 -8.46
N TYR A 264 -1.86 -3.27 -9.26
CA TYR A 264 -0.44 -3.15 -9.06
C TYR A 264 0.35 -2.98 -10.36
N VAL A 265 1.54 -2.41 -10.21
CA VAL A 265 2.59 -2.43 -11.21
C VAL A 265 3.87 -2.99 -10.60
N GLY A 266 4.60 -3.77 -11.38
CA GLY A 266 5.98 -4.14 -11.12
C GLY A 266 6.90 -3.33 -12.04
N VAL A 267 7.79 -2.53 -11.45
CA VAL A 267 8.71 -1.67 -12.20
C VAL A 267 10.16 -1.97 -11.86
N LYS A 268 11.05 -1.82 -12.83
CA LYS A 268 12.49 -1.71 -12.56
C LYS A 268 12.85 -0.25 -12.42
N ILE A 269 13.31 0.12 -11.23
CA ILE A 269 13.80 1.46 -10.91
C ILE A 269 15.22 1.57 -11.46
N PRO A 270 15.54 2.61 -12.28
CA PRO A 270 16.90 2.81 -12.74
C PRO A 270 17.84 3.04 -11.54
N LYS A 271 18.98 2.36 -11.54
CA LYS A 271 20.04 2.62 -10.56
C LYS A 271 20.82 3.84 -11.01
N ASN A 272 20.90 4.84 -10.14
CA ASN A 272 21.78 6.01 -10.34
C ASN A 272 23.25 5.64 -10.20
#